data_21397d0b7df9d19625cce64a2f47c24f
#
_entry.id   21397d0b7df9d19625cce64a2f47c24f
#
_cell.length_a   1.000
_cell.length_b   1.000
_cell.length_c   1.000
_cell.angle_alpha   90.00
_cell.angle_beta   90.00
_cell.angle_gamma   90.00
#
_symmetry.space_group_name_H-M   'P 1'
#
loop_
_entity.id
_entity.type
_entity.pdbx_description
1 polymer ?
#
loop_
_entity_poly.entity_id
_entity_poly.type
_entity_poly.pdbx_seq_one_letter_code
_entity_poly.pdbx_strand_id
1 'polypeptide(L)'
;TLVGSVSEWRAKKPEWAAQLYRVIAAANRSVSDGLLNLHIAFSNDSAEYSAVIRALAARPSTEWDAYRTASPSSTADAFIEVRNAIRSVRGGMRELGRLSGAPVEPSEMTRLVDATVAGASGILGAGVPGAGGYDAIYVLYLCPEALEGNPAQYGAPAEVCRVWASWSELSVGPLLCGVDSPGAPTVPARSFPGTVESLDKVLHGLASRHGGLRIEGDVVLHT
;
A
#
# COMPACT_ATOMS: atom_id res chain seq x y z
N THR A 1 -20.82 14.56 -2.76
CA THR A 1 -19.82 13.76 -2.03
C THR A 1 -19.12 12.79 -3.00
N LEU A 2 -17.86 12.44 -2.74
CA LEU A 2 -17.08 11.46 -3.54
C LEU A 2 -17.85 10.16 -3.76
N VAL A 3 -18.38 9.60 -2.69
CA VAL A 3 -19.18 8.36 -2.71
C VAL A 3 -20.44 8.52 -3.54
N GLY A 4 -21.11 9.68 -3.47
CA GLY A 4 -22.30 9.95 -4.26
C GLY A 4 -22.04 9.95 -5.76
N SER A 5 -20.97 10.65 -6.20
CA SER A 5 -20.57 10.70 -7.62
C SER A 5 -20.21 9.32 -8.17
N VAL A 6 -19.47 8.52 -7.41
CA VAL A 6 -19.13 7.15 -7.80
C VAL A 6 -20.37 6.26 -7.87
N SER A 7 -21.31 6.38 -6.92
CA SER A 7 -22.53 5.61 -6.90
C SER A 7 -23.44 5.95 -8.07
N GLU A 8 -23.56 7.24 -8.40
CA GLU A 8 -24.32 7.71 -9.56
C GLU A 8 -23.72 7.21 -10.88
N TRP A 9 -22.41 7.32 -11.04
CA TRP A 9 -21.71 6.78 -12.21
C TRP A 9 -21.94 5.28 -12.35
N ARG A 10 -21.79 4.52 -11.25
CA ARG A 10 -22.01 3.07 -11.23
C ARG A 10 -23.43 2.70 -11.66
N ALA A 11 -24.44 3.45 -11.21
CA ALA A 11 -25.83 3.24 -11.60
C ALA A 11 -26.06 3.51 -13.09
N LYS A 12 -25.39 4.55 -13.65
CA LYS A 12 -25.52 4.93 -15.07
C LYS A 12 -24.72 4.02 -16.02
N LYS A 13 -23.64 3.41 -15.54
CA LYS A 13 -22.67 2.64 -16.34
C LYS A 13 -22.30 1.30 -15.66
N PRO A 14 -23.30 0.41 -15.40
CA PRO A 14 -23.09 -0.77 -14.57
C PRO A 14 -22.07 -1.75 -15.14
N GLU A 15 -22.00 -1.94 -16.46
CA GLU A 15 -21.05 -2.86 -17.09
C GLU A 15 -19.61 -2.35 -16.99
N TRP A 16 -19.38 -1.06 -17.23
CA TRP A 16 -18.11 -0.42 -17.10
C TRP A 16 -17.61 -0.45 -15.64
N ALA A 17 -18.52 -0.17 -14.71
CA ALA A 17 -18.23 -0.25 -13.31
C ALA A 17 -17.84 -1.67 -12.89
N ALA A 18 -18.61 -2.68 -13.30
CA ALA A 18 -18.30 -4.07 -13.01
C ALA A 18 -16.94 -4.50 -13.57
N GLN A 19 -16.56 -4.04 -14.76
CA GLN A 19 -15.27 -4.32 -15.35
C GLN A 19 -14.14 -3.66 -14.56
N LEU A 20 -14.26 -2.36 -14.25
CA LEU A 20 -13.24 -1.62 -13.49
C LEU A 20 -13.05 -2.21 -12.09
N TYR A 21 -14.15 -2.50 -11.37
CA TYR A 21 -14.05 -3.13 -10.05
C TYR A 21 -13.39 -4.51 -10.09
N ARG A 22 -13.60 -5.30 -11.14
CA ARG A 22 -12.87 -6.57 -11.31
C ARG A 22 -11.37 -6.36 -11.47
N VAL A 23 -10.95 -5.34 -12.22
CA VAL A 23 -9.53 -4.98 -12.38
C VAL A 23 -8.93 -4.54 -11.05
N ILE A 24 -9.59 -3.66 -10.31
CA ILE A 24 -9.14 -3.19 -8.99
C ILE A 24 -9.06 -4.38 -8.01
N ALA A 25 -10.09 -5.23 -7.98
CA ALA A 25 -10.12 -6.39 -7.10
C ALA A 25 -9.02 -7.40 -7.45
N ALA A 26 -8.71 -7.58 -8.72
CA ALA A 26 -7.59 -8.43 -9.14
C ALA A 26 -6.25 -7.85 -8.68
N ALA A 27 -6.04 -6.55 -8.86
CA ALA A 27 -4.83 -5.87 -8.39
C ALA A 27 -4.67 -5.95 -6.85
N ASN A 28 -5.76 -5.77 -6.10
CA ASN A 28 -5.75 -5.94 -4.64
C ASN A 28 -5.39 -7.38 -4.22
N ARG A 29 -5.92 -8.39 -4.92
CA ARG A 29 -5.50 -9.79 -4.66
C ARG A 29 -4.01 -9.98 -4.92
N SER A 30 -3.48 -9.41 -6.02
CA SER A 30 -2.04 -9.48 -6.30
C SER A 30 -1.20 -8.83 -5.21
N VAL A 31 -1.67 -7.74 -4.56
CA VAL A 31 -0.99 -7.17 -3.38
C VAL A 31 -0.97 -8.19 -2.24
N SER A 32 -2.11 -8.79 -1.91
CA SER A 32 -2.23 -9.77 -0.82
C SER A 32 -1.34 -10.99 -1.06
N ASP A 33 -1.38 -11.53 -2.28
CA ASP A 33 -0.57 -12.69 -2.67
C ASP A 33 0.93 -12.37 -2.63
N GLY A 34 1.31 -11.19 -3.11
CA GLY A 34 2.69 -10.72 -3.07
C GLY A 34 3.22 -10.53 -1.65
N LEU A 35 2.42 -9.95 -0.74
CA LEU A 35 2.79 -9.83 0.68
C LEU A 35 2.95 -11.20 1.35
N LEU A 36 2.09 -12.17 1.01
CA LEU A 36 2.25 -13.55 1.48
C LEU A 36 3.54 -14.18 0.95
N ASN A 37 3.87 -13.96 -0.33
CA ASN A 37 5.11 -14.45 -0.92
C ASN A 37 6.34 -13.83 -0.23
N LEU A 38 6.30 -12.55 0.14
CA LEU A 38 7.36 -11.91 0.92
C LEU A 38 7.52 -12.54 2.32
N HIS A 39 6.40 -12.86 2.98
CA HIS A 39 6.45 -13.58 4.27
C HIS A 39 7.05 -14.98 4.12
N ILE A 40 6.68 -15.71 3.07
CA ILE A 40 7.24 -17.03 2.77
C ILE A 40 8.74 -16.91 2.47
N ALA A 41 9.16 -15.94 1.68
CA ALA A 41 10.58 -15.68 1.37
C ALA A 41 11.39 -15.42 2.65
N PHE A 42 10.89 -14.57 3.55
CA PHE A 42 11.52 -14.32 4.85
C PHE A 42 11.62 -15.59 5.70
N SER A 43 10.57 -16.41 5.72
CA SER A 43 10.54 -17.66 6.51
C SER A 43 11.49 -18.72 5.98
N ASN A 44 11.70 -18.75 4.66
CA ASN A 44 12.58 -19.73 4.00
C ASN A 44 14.06 -19.34 4.10
N ASP A 45 14.39 -18.07 3.86
CA ASP A 45 15.75 -17.55 3.92
C ASP A 45 15.75 -16.08 4.37
N SER A 46 15.81 -15.87 5.68
CA SER A 46 15.83 -14.54 6.28
C SER A 46 17.13 -13.76 5.95
N ALA A 47 18.21 -14.44 5.65
CA ALA A 47 19.48 -13.80 5.29
C ALA A 47 19.40 -13.23 3.87
N GLU A 48 18.92 -14.02 2.89
CA GLU A 48 18.65 -13.54 1.54
C GLU A 48 17.63 -12.39 1.57
N TYR A 49 16.51 -12.56 2.30
CA TYR A 49 15.50 -11.52 2.44
C TYR A 49 16.10 -10.21 2.96
N SER A 50 16.94 -10.28 4.00
CA SER A 50 17.61 -9.12 4.57
C SER A 50 18.60 -8.46 3.60
N ALA A 51 19.29 -9.24 2.79
CA ALA A 51 20.20 -8.72 1.77
C ALA A 51 19.43 -8.00 0.65
N VAL A 52 18.34 -8.61 0.17
CA VAL A 52 17.48 -8.04 -0.89
C VAL A 52 16.80 -6.75 -0.41
N ILE A 53 16.20 -6.74 0.78
CA ILE A 53 15.51 -5.54 1.29
C ILE A 53 16.49 -4.37 1.45
N ARG A 54 17.74 -4.60 1.93
CA ARG A 54 18.77 -3.56 2.00
C ARG A 54 19.16 -3.05 0.62
N ALA A 55 19.31 -3.96 -0.34
CA ALA A 55 19.66 -3.60 -1.70
C ALA A 55 18.57 -2.76 -2.39
N LEU A 56 17.30 -3.11 -2.21
CA LEU A 56 16.18 -2.39 -2.80
C LEU A 56 15.89 -1.07 -2.07
N ALA A 57 16.05 -1.04 -0.74
CA ALA A 57 15.88 0.18 0.05
C ALA A 57 16.88 1.29 -0.33
N ALA A 58 18.10 0.92 -0.76
CA ALA A 58 19.15 1.85 -1.14
C ALA A 58 18.97 2.49 -2.53
N ARG A 59 17.90 2.19 -3.26
CA ARG A 59 17.73 2.68 -4.65
C ARG A 59 16.28 3.05 -4.97
N PRO A 60 16.06 3.97 -5.92
CA PRO A 60 14.73 4.29 -6.43
C PRO A 60 14.01 3.04 -6.93
N SER A 61 12.72 2.96 -6.70
CA SER A 61 11.93 1.78 -7.13
C SER A 61 11.87 1.60 -8.65
N THR A 62 12.22 2.62 -9.42
CA THR A 62 12.39 2.54 -10.88
C THR A 62 13.59 1.71 -11.31
N GLU A 63 14.58 1.54 -10.45
CA GLU A 63 15.81 0.77 -10.71
C GLU A 63 15.70 -0.70 -10.25
N TRP A 64 14.61 -1.10 -9.61
CA TRP A 64 14.46 -2.44 -9.06
C TRP A 64 14.43 -3.53 -10.13
N ASP A 65 13.87 -3.24 -11.32
CA ASP A 65 13.88 -4.20 -12.43
C ASP A 65 15.31 -4.45 -12.97
N ALA A 66 16.14 -3.42 -13.00
CA ALA A 66 17.55 -3.56 -13.35
C ALA A 66 18.31 -4.36 -12.29
N TYR A 67 18.04 -4.11 -11.00
CA TYR A 67 18.61 -4.92 -9.91
C TYR A 67 18.25 -6.39 -10.05
N ARG A 68 16.96 -6.71 -10.25
CA ARG A 68 16.47 -8.08 -10.45
C ARG A 68 17.19 -8.78 -11.60
N THR A 69 17.41 -8.08 -12.72
CA THR A 69 18.12 -8.63 -13.88
C THR A 69 19.57 -8.94 -13.58
N ALA A 70 20.23 -8.09 -12.78
CA ALA A 70 21.63 -8.27 -12.39
C ALA A 70 21.84 -9.30 -11.27
N SER A 71 20.83 -9.46 -10.40
CA SER A 71 20.85 -10.36 -9.23
C SER A 71 19.50 -11.08 -9.12
N PRO A 72 19.25 -12.09 -9.96
CA PRO A 72 17.99 -12.83 -9.98
C PRO A 72 17.72 -13.51 -8.62
N SER A 73 16.53 -13.29 -8.06
CA SER A 73 16.10 -13.82 -6.78
C SER A 73 14.59 -13.83 -6.70
N SER A 74 13.99 -14.91 -6.19
CA SER A 74 12.55 -14.99 -5.96
C SER A 74 12.07 -13.97 -4.95
N THR A 75 12.90 -13.59 -3.99
CA THR A 75 12.63 -12.52 -3.03
C THR A 75 12.56 -11.15 -3.72
N ALA A 76 13.48 -10.86 -4.62
CA ALA A 76 13.46 -9.63 -5.41
C ALA A 76 12.22 -9.58 -6.32
N ASP A 77 11.87 -10.70 -6.95
CA ASP A 77 10.65 -10.82 -7.75
C ASP A 77 9.40 -10.48 -6.92
N ALA A 78 9.28 -11.04 -5.71
CA ALA A 78 8.15 -10.79 -4.82
C ALA A 78 8.02 -9.31 -4.44
N PHE A 79 9.11 -8.60 -4.12
CA PHE A 79 9.08 -7.15 -3.87
C PHE A 79 8.60 -6.36 -5.10
N ILE A 80 9.07 -6.71 -6.28
CA ILE A 80 8.70 -6.06 -7.54
C ILE A 80 7.23 -6.33 -7.88
N GLU A 81 6.75 -7.54 -7.66
CA GLU A 81 5.35 -7.90 -7.85
C GLU A 81 4.43 -7.08 -6.93
N VAL A 82 4.75 -6.95 -5.65
CA VAL A 82 3.99 -6.10 -4.71
C VAL A 82 3.98 -4.65 -5.17
N ARG A 83 5.16 -4.09 -5.53
CA ARG A 83 5.27 -2.73 -6.08
C ARG A 83 4.35 -2.53 -7.29
N ASN A 84 4.38 -3.46 -8.24
CA ASN A 84 3.60 -3.38 -9.46
C ASN A 84 2.09 -3.54 -9.18
N ALA A 85 1.72 -4.41 -8.24
CA ALA A 85 0.34 -4.59 -7.82
C ALA A 85 -0.22 -3.32 -7.16
N ILE A 86 0.54 -2.66 -6.27
CA ILE A 86 0.14 -1.38 -5.65
C ILE A 86 -0.03 -0.29 -6.73
N ARG A 87 0.89 -0.22 -7.70
CA ARG A 87 0.75 0.71 -8.84
C ARG A 87 -0.51 0.44 -9.66
N SER A 88 -0.87 -0.83 -9.85
CA SER A 88 -2.09 -1.24 -10.57
C SER A 88 -3.35 -0.86 -9.80
N VAL A 89 -3.38 -1.04 -8.47
CA VAL A 89 -4.48 -0.56 -7.61
C VAL A 89 -4.65 0.94 -7.77
N ARG A 90 -3.57 1.72 -7.62
CA ARG A 90 -3.58 3.18 -7.78
C ARG A 90 -4.08 3.58 -9.17
N GLY A 91 -3.61 2.91 -10.22
CA GLY A 91 -4.09 3.14 -11.59
C GLY A 91 -5.60 2.93 -11.73
N GLY A 92 -6.13 1.86 -11.14
CA GLY A 92 -7.57 1.58 -11.10
C GLY A 92 -8.38 2.64 -10.34
N MET A 93 -7.86 3.13 -9.21
CA MET A 93 -8.50 4.19 -8.42
C MET A 93 -8.52 5.53 -9.16
N ARG A 94 -7.45 5.89 -9.86
CA ARG A 94 -7.40 7.08 -10.73
C ARG A 94 -8.41 6.98 -11.87
N GLU A 95 -8.52 5.81 -12.51
CA GLU A 95 -9.50 5.59 -13.57
C GLU A 95 -10.94 5.66 -13.03
N LEU A 96 -11.19 5.15 -11.82
CA LEU A 96 -12.47 5.31 -11.14
C LEU A 96 -12.81 6.79 -10.95
N GLY A 97 -11.86 7.59 -10.49
CA GLY A 97 -12.03 9.03 -10.36
C GLY A 97 -12.36 9.71 -11.69
N ARG A 98 -11.59 9.39 -12.73
CA ARG A 98 -11.79 9.95 -14.07
C ARG A 98 -13.17 9.62 -14.66
N LEU A 99 -13.61 8.39 -14.52
CA LEU A 99 -14.89 7.92 -15.09
C LEU A 99 -16.10 8.41 -14.29
N SER A 100 -15.98 8.52 -12.98
CA SER A 100 -17.07 8.96 -12.10
C SER A 100 -17.15 10.49 -11.93
N GLY A 101 -16.09 11.23 -12.33
CA GLY A 101 -15.95 12.65 -12.03
C GLY A 101 -15.71 12.95 -10.56
N ALA A 102 -15.42 11.91 -9.75
CA ALA A 102 -15.08 12.06 -8.34
C ALA A 102 -13.56 12.32 -8.19
N PRO A 103 -13.12 13.29 -7.37
CA PRO A 103 -11.70 13.53 -7.12
C PRO A 103 -11.11 12.45 -6.19
N VAL A 104 -11.07 11.18 -6.66
CA VAL A 104 -10.52 10.04 -5.90
C VAL A 104 -9.02 10.22 -5.68
N GLU A 105 -8.29 10.55 -6.74
CA GLU A 105 -6.89 11.01 -6.66
C GLU A 105 -6.77 12.28 -7.51
N PRO A 106 -7.00 13.48 -6.91
CA PRO A 106 -6.90 14.75 -7.61
C PRO A 106 -5.51 15.00 -8.20
N SER A 107 -5.43 15.89 -9.19
CA SER A 107 -4.17 16.15 -9.90
C SER A 107 -3.03 16.61 -8.99
N GLU A 108 -3.35 17.41 -7.96
CA GLU A 108 -2.41 17.88 -6.94
C GLU A 108 -1.85 16.72 -6.12
N MET A 109 -2.72 15.80 -5.70
CA MET A 109 -2.33 14.60 -4.97
C MET A 109 -1.54 13.64 -5.87
N THR A 110 -1.92 13.51 -7.14
CA THR A 110 -1.15 12.74 -8.13
C THR A 110 0.29 13.25 -8.21
N ARG A 111 0.47 14.58 -8.35
CA ARG A 111 1.81 15.18 -8.43
C ARG A 111 2.61 14.96 -7.14
N LEU A 112 1.98 15.13 -5.98
CA LEU A 112 2.63 14.90 -4.69
C LEU A 112 3.08 13.44 -4.54
N VAL A 113 2.20 12.48 -4.84
CA VAL A 113 2.53 11.05 -4.78
C VAL A 113 3.65 10.70 -5.76
N ASP A 114 3.58 11.19 -6.99
CA ASP A 114 4.59 10.91 -8.02
C ASP A 114 5.95 11.51 -7.64
N ALA A 115 5.97 12.75 -7.12
CA ALA A 115 7.19 13.39 -6.62
C ALA A 115 7.77 12.65 -5.41
N THR A 116 6.93 12.16 -4.50
CA THR A 116 7.36 11.37 -3.34
C THR A 116 8.02 10.07 -3.78
N VAL A 117 7.41 9.35 -4.72
CA VAL A 117 7.97 8.09 -5.25
C VAL A 117 9.26 8.31 -6.04
N ALA A 118 9.34 9.40 -6.80
CA ALA A 118 10.53 9.72 -7.59
C ALA A 118 11.68 10.29 -6.76
N GLY A 119 11.37 10.98 -5.67
CA GLY A 119 12.35 11.72 -4.85
C GLY A 119 12.93 10.94 -3.68
N ALA A 120 12.52 9.68 -3.47
CA ALA A 120 13.01 8.86 -2.37
C ALA A 120 13.32 7.44 -2.79
N SER A 121 14.36 6.87 -2.16
CA SER A 121 14.76 5.47 -2.33
C SER A 121 13.87 4.54 -1.52
N GLY A 122 13.80 3.27 -1.91
CA GLY A 122 13.12 2.23 -1.14
C GLY A 122 11.59 2.32 -1.12
N ILE A 123 10.96 3.14 -1.94
CA ILE A 123 9.50 3.28 -1.93
C ILE A 123 8.85 2.11 -2.64
N LEU A 124 8.15 1.28 -1.86
CA LEU A 124 7.38 0.14 -2.35
C LEU A 124 6.08 0.59 -3.03
N GLY A 125 5.44 1.61 -2.49
CA GLY A 125 4.22 2.18 -3.06
C GLY A 125 3.74 3.43 -2.33
N ALA A 126 2.91 4.21 -3.00
CA ALA A 126 2.25 5.38 -2.42
C ALA A 126 0.92 5.64 -3.13
N GLY A 127 0.01 6.32 -2.46
CA GLY A 127 -1.30 6.67 -3.01
C GLY A 127 -2.15 7.46 -2.04
N VAL A 128 -3.40 7.70 -2.43
CA VAL A 128 -4.39 8.36 -1.58
C VAL A 128 -5.22 7.28 -0.87
N PRO A 129 -5.34 7.32 0.45
CA PRO A 129 -6.08 6.31 1.22
C PRO A 129 -7.60 6.53 1.20
N GLY A 130 -8.34 5.51 1.62
CA GLY A 130 -9.78 5.60 1.86
C GLY A 130 -10.61 5.88 0.61
N ALA A 131 -11.54 6.80 0.73
CA ALA A 131 -12.42 7.21 -0.38
C ALA A 131 -11.73 8.12 -1.40
N GLY A 132 -10.51 8.55 -1.13
CA GLY A 132 -9.81 9.53 -1.94
C GLY A 132 -9.99 10.96 -1.43
N GLY A 133 -9.49 11.93 -2.18
CA GLY A 133 -9.60 13.35 -1.85
C GLY A 133 -8.24 14.03 -1.64
N TYR A 134 -8.25 15.08 -0.81
CA TYR A 134 -7.09 15.95 -0.58
C TYR A 134 -6.48 15.77 0.82
N ASP A 135 -7.01 14.87 1.64
CA ASP A 135 -6.73 14.86 3.08
C ASP A 135 -5.38 14.23 3.43
N ALA A 136 -5.00 13.17 2.73
CA ALA A 136 -3.78 12.44 3.03
C ALA A 136 -3.24 11.64 1.83
N ILE A 137 -1.95 11.31 1.90
CA ILE A 137 -1.34 10.23 1.13
C ILE A 137 -0.73 9.20 2.10
N TYR A 138 -0.68 7.94 1.68
CA TYR A 138 0.13 6.92 2.34
C TYR A 138 1.41 6.70 1.54
N VAL A 139 2.46 6.30 2.24
CA VAL A 139 3.73 5.88 1.65
C VAL A 139 4.17 4.58 2.32
N LEU A 140 4.37 3.53 1.54
CA LEU A 140 4.97 2.28 1.98
C LEU A 140 6.42 2.27 1.51
N TYR A 141 7.34 2.06 2.44
CA TYR A 141 8.76 2.05 2.15
C TYR A 141 9.47 0.88 2.84
N LEU A 142 10.61 0.48 2.30
CA LEU A 142 11.46 -0.55 2.88
C LEU A 142 12.31 0.05 3.98
N CYS A 143 12.28 -0.56 5.17
CA CYS A 143 13.05 -0.16 6.34
C CYS A 143 13.89 -1.35 6.82
N PRO A 144 15.11 -1.54 6.28
CA PRO A 144 15.97 -2.66 6.67
C PRO A 144 16.34 -2.64 8.16
N GLU A 145 16.41 -1.47 8.76
CA GLU A 145 16.74 -1.28 10.17
C GLU A 145 15.65 -1.87 11.09
N ALA A 146 14.42 -1.95 10.62
CA ALA A 146 13.31 -2.58 11.34
C ALA A 146 13.53 -4.08 11.59
N LEU A 147 14.39 -4.74 10.82
CA LEU A 147 14.78 -6.13 11.04
C LEU A 147 15.72 -6.30 12.25
N GLU A 148 16.37 -5.22 12.69
CA GLU A 148 17.39 -5.21 13.75
C GLU A 148 16.90 -4.56 15.05
N GLY A 149 15.69 -3.96 15.06
CA GLY A 149 15.18 -3.23 16.20
C GLY A 149 13.65 -3.06 16.23
N ASN A 150 13.17 -2.23 17.15
CA ASN A 150 11.75 -1.94 17.27
C ASN A 150 11.29 -0.99 16.14
N PRO A 151 10.42 -1.41 15.21
CA PRO A 151 9.95 -0.59 14.11
C PRO A 151 9.22 0.69 14.56
N ALA A 152 8.68 0.75 15.77
CA ALA A 152 8.01 1.93 16.32
C ALA A 152 8.95 3.15 16.50
N GLN A 153 10.26 2.98 16.33
CA GLN A 153 11.24 4.07 16.45
C GLN A 153 11.59 4.75 15.12
N TYR A 154 11.11 4.21 14.00
CA TYR A 154 11.48 4.74 12.68
C TYR A 154 10.43 5.73 12.19
N GLY A 155 10.87 6.97 11.98
CA GLY A 155 10.07 8.03 11.37
C GLY A 155 10.00 7.91 9.84
N ALA A 156 9.28 8.83 9.21
CA ALA A 156 9.27 8.91 7.75
C ALA A 156 10.71 9.08 7.20
N PRO A 157 11.06 8.41 6.08
CA PRO A 157 12.38 8.53 5.49
C PRO A 157 12.78 9.98 5.25
N ALA A 158 14.02 10.33 5.54
CA ALA A 158 14.52 11.71 5.40
C ALA A 158 14.34 12.26 3.98
N GLU A 159 14.43 11.41 2.96
CA GLU A 159 14.18 11.76 1.57
C GLU A 159 12.72 12.13 1.33
N VAL A 160 11.77 11.37 1.87
CA VAL A 160 10.33 11.67 1.79
C VAL A 160 10.05 13.00 2.50
N CYS A 161 10.56 13.19 3.72
CA CYS A 161 10.40 14.45 4.45
C CYS A 161 10.98 15.65 3.68
N ARG A 162 12.09 15.47 2.98
CA ARG A 162 12.70 16.53 2.15
C ARG A 162 11.80 16.91 0.96
N VAL A 163 11.22 15.91 0.27
CA VAL A 163 10.25 16.16 -0.81
C VAL A 163 9.07 16.96 -0.28
N TRP A 164 8.49 16.54 0.85
CA TRP A 164 7.33 17.22 1.43
C TRP A 164 7.65 18.62 1.94
N ALA A 165 8.80 18.81 2.56
CA ALA A 165 9.23 20.14 3.03
C ALA A 165 9.44 21.16 1.89
N SER A 166 9.78 20.68 0.70
CA SER A 166 9.92 21.51 -0.50
C SER A 166 8.62 21.70 -1.29
N TRP A 167 7.54 21.02 -0.89
CA TRP A 167 6.26 21.06 -1.60
C TRP A 167 5.52 22.37 -1.32
N SER A 168 5.16 23.10 -2.36
CA SER A 168 4.56 24.43 -2.24
C SER A 168 3.07 24.48 -2.62
N GLU A 169 2.55 23.46 -3.31
CA GLU A 169 1.16 23.45 -3.76
C GLU A 169 0.18 23.12 -2.64
N LEU A 170 0.62 22.33 -1.66
CA LEU A 170 -0.17 21.90 -0.51
C LEU A 170 0.71 21.97 0.75
N SER A 171 0.09 22.21 1.89
CA SER A 171 0.78 22.05 3.18
C SER A 171 0.84 20.57 3.51
N VAL A 172 2.03 20.00 3.49
CA VAL A 172 2.26 18.55 3.70
C VAL A 172 3.17 18.36 4.90
N GLY A 173 2.79 17.43 5.76
CA GLY A 173 3.60 17.02 6.91
C GLY A 173 3.39 15.55 7.26
N PRO A 174 4.35 14.91 7.93
CA PRO A 174 4.20 13.52 8.34
C PRO A 174 3.15 13.37 9.43
N LEU A 175 2.22 12.43 9.23
CA LEU A 175 1.39 11.87 10.28
C LEU A 175 2.06 10.56 10.73
N LEU A 176 2.66 10.57 11.91
CA LEU A 176 3.32 9.40 12.45
C LEU A 176 2.26 8.46 13.02
N CYS A 177 2.05 7.33 12.37
CA CYS A 177 1.27 6.23 12.91
C CYS A 177 2.22 5.32 13.69
N GLY A 178 2.01 5.17 14.99
CA GLY A 178 2.71 4.16 15.80
C GLY A 178 2.10 2.78 15.53
N VAL A 179 2.91 1.73 15.70
CA VAL A 179 2.38 0.37 15.83
C VAL A 179 1.79 0.26 17.23
N ASP A 180 0.53 -0.12 17.35
CA ASP A 180 -0.09 -0.36 18.64
C ASP A 180 0.66 -1.46 19.40
N SER A 181 0.98 -1.20 20.66
CA SER A 181 1.63 -2.18 21.51
C SER A 181 0.70 -3.39 21.72
N PRO A 182 1.25 -4.62 21.76
CA PRO A 182 0.47 -5.80 22.12
C PRO A 182 -0.25 -5.58 23.45
N GLY A 183 -1.58 -5.58 23.45
CA GLY A 183 -2.40 -5.35 24.66
C GLY A 183 -3.23 -4.07 24.66
N ALA A 184 -3.16 -3.20 23.65
CA ALA A 184 -4.17 -2.17 23.47
C ALA A 184 -5.55 -2.84 23.28
N PRO A 185 -6.62 -2.36 23.99
CA PRO A 185 -7.93 -2.97 23.83
C PRO A 185 -8.38 -2.78 22.37
N THR A 186 -8.51 -3.86 21.64
CA THR A 186 -9.12 -3.86 20.31
C THR A 186 -10.56 -3.38 20.47
N VAL A 187 -10.85 -2.18 19.99
CA VAL A 187 -12.24 -1.74 19.84
C VAL A 187 -12.82 -2.65 18.75
N PRO A 188 -13.87 -3.44 19.05
CA PRO A 188 -14.43 -4.31 18.03
C PRO A 188 -14.89 -3.44 16.86
N ALA A 189 -14.33 -3.71 15.69
CA ALA A 189 -14.74 -3.06 14.45
C ALA A 189 -16.26 -3.23 14.33
N ARG A 190 -17.00 -2.12 14.29
CA ARG A 190 -18.43 -2.19 14.02
C ARG A 190 -18.56 -2.80 12.63
N SER A 191 -19.13 -4.00 12.57
CA SER A 191 -19.36 -4.72 11.34
C SER A 191 -20.19 -3.87 10.38
N PHE A 192 -19.57 -3.39 9.31
CA PHE A 192 -20.32 -2.86 8.18
C PHE A 192 -20.89 -4.04 7.41
N PRO A 193 -22.21 -4.08 7.16
CA PRO A 193 -22.81 -5.18 6.43
C PRO A 193 -22.22 -5.30 5.02
N GLY A 194 -21.53 -6.38 4.76
CA GLY A 194 -21.20 -6.83 3.41
C GLY A 194 -19.76 -6.71 2.92
N THR A 195 -18.84 -6.02 3.62
CA THR A 195 -17.47 -5.83 3.13
C THR A 195 -16.38 -6.37 4.07
N VAL A 196 -16.59 -6.30 5.37
CA VAL A 196 -15.58 -6.72 6.37
C VAL A 196 -15.54 -8.24 6.51
N GLU A 197 -16.68 -8.90 6.35
CA GLU A 197 -16.77 -10.36 6.48
C GLU A 197 -15.95 -11.14 5.43
N SER A 198 -15.73 -10.55 4.25
CA SER A 198 -14.89 -11.17 3.21
C SER A 198 -13.41 -11.02 3.49
N LEU A 199 -12.95 -9.90 4.07
CA LEU A 199 -11.55 -9.68 4.42
C LEU A 199 -11.15 -10.51 5.64
N ASP A 200 -11.98 -10.55 6.68
CA ASP A 200 -11.77 -11.38 7.87
C ASP A 200 -11.76 -12.89 7.52
N LYS A 201 -12.66 -13.34 6.62
CA LYS A 201 -12.64 -14.71 6.14
C LYS A 201 -11.40 -15.05 5.34
N VAL A 202 -10.89 -14.12 4.53
CA VAL A 202 -9.65 -14.31 3.78
C VAL A 202 -8.45 -14.34 4.74
N LEU A 203 -8.37 -13.41 5.69
CA LEU A 203 -7.28 -13.34 6.68
C LEU A 203 -7.31 -14.54 7.65
N HIS A 204 -8.50 -14.94 8.14
CA HIS A 204 -8.66 -16.16 8.95
C HIS A 204 -8.40 -17.43 8.15
N GLY A 205 -8.80 -17.48 6.89
CA GLY A 205 -8.51 -18.60 6.00
C GLY A 205 -7.02 -18.77 5.69
N LEU A 206 -6.28 -17.67 5.60
CA LEU A 206 -4.83 -17.65 5.44
C LEU A 206 -4.12 -18.06 6.73
N ALA A 207 -4.53 -17.52 7.88
CA ALA A 207 -4.00 -17.90 9.19
C ALA A 207 -4.22 -19.38 9.53
N SER A 208 -5.37 -19.94 9.15
CA SER A 208 -5.71 -21.36 9.41
C SER A 208 -4.96 -22.33 8.50
N ARG A 209 -4.60 -21.92 7.27
CA ARG A 209 -3.89 -22.79 6.31
C ARG A 209 -2.38 -22.83 6.51
N HIS A 210 -1.81 -21.81 7.13
CA HIS A 210 -0.36 -21.64 7.22
C HIS A 210 0.19 -21.53 8.65
N GLY A 211 -0.57 -21.95 9.66
CA GLY A 211 -0.12 -22.24 11.02
C GLY A 211 0.80 -21.20 11.64
N GLY A 212 0.36 -19.92 11.70
CA GLY A 212 1.15 -18.95 12.46
C GLY A 212 1.22 -17.53 11.96
N LEU A 213 0.43 -17.13 10.96
CA LEU A 213 0.40 -15.72 10.54
C LEU A 213 -0.41 -14.90 11.56
N ARG A 214 0.25 -14.28 12.53
CA ARG A 214 -0.33 -13.19 13.32
C ARG A 214 -0.12 -11.90 12.55
N ILE A 215 -1.16 -11.43 11.87
CA ILE A 215 -1.23 -10.04 11.40
C ILE A 215 -1.75 -9.24 12.57
N GLU A 216 -0.85 -8.70 13.40
CA GLU A 216 -1.18 -7.69 14.40
C GLU A 216 -1.11 -6.33 13.70
N GLY A 217 -2.26 -5.81 13.29
CA GLY A 217 -2.39 -4.50 12.70
C GLY A 217 -3.84 -4.25 12.31
N ASP A 218 -4.59 -3.57 13.16
CA ASP A 218 -5.91 -3.05 12.82
C ASP A 218 -5.77 -1.98 11.75
N VAL A 219 -6.33 -2.22 10.58
CA VAL A 219 -6.58 -1.14 9.61
C VAL A 219 -7.76 -0.34 10.12
N VAL A 220 -7.47 0.73 10.86
CA VAL A 220 -8.49 1.68 11.30
C VAL A 220 -8.89 2.52 10.10
N LEU A 221 -10.01 2.20 9.50
CA LEU A 221 -10.69 3.09 8.56
C LEU A 221 -11.51 4.10 9.39
N HIS A 222 -10.99 5.31 9.56
CA HIS A 222 -11.80 6.43 10.04
C HIS A 222 -12.73 6.89 8.90
N THR A 223 -14.02 6.89 9.21
CA THR A 223 -15.09 7.50 8.37
C THR A 223 -15.13 8.99 8.54
#